data_40d2f9872dc860b678cb18ea6eceae1c
#
_entry.id   40d2f9872dc860b678cb18ea6eceae1c
#
_cell.length_a   1.000
_cell.length_b   1.000
_cell.length_c   1.000
_cell.angle_alpha   90.00
_cell.angle_beta   90.00
_cell.angle_gamma   90.00
#
_symmetry.space_group_name_H-M   'P 1'
#
loop_
_entity.id
_entity.type
_entity.pdbx_description
1 polymer ?
#
loop_
_entity_poly.entity_id
_entity_poly.type
_entity_poly.pdbx_seq_one_letter_code
_entity_poly.pdbx_strand_id
1 'polypeptide(L)'
;MSTRQLCRRSFLYGIAVFVLGTVSMSGSVRAQEVLKIGVLGVMSGPAASWGLVNKYCAETSAQLYNEQGGFEIGGKKYKIEIVPIDDKNDPKLAVSGAERLTKQEGVHYIIGPNVDTTAASVQPVAEAGGAIYFPYAFQKTLYTPPHGNAVLGMIASYQAGPIIYKYLMDKKGVKSVSFVARNESDPLNQRDEGVQAAKKLGLEIKSSDDTYEPGTTDFFPVMSRVVNKGADLIVLSGVAPADAPLLIKTARELDFKGTLATETAQDIKILNEVAGAAADGFICVGGASTPEIRSDEMEKFADRYKKVAGEWNDEAGTKVYALEIILATLKKAGPEAITNIELFKKTMPDFAMKNPFIKGDKMLKYVGTAYFSQPRQIGVPMVVNEVSDSKFQTLFVGSVE
;
A
#
# COMPACT_ATOMS: atom_id res chain seq x y z
N MET A 1 -37.35 -67.42 -70.38
CA MET A 1 -36.26 -68.18 -71.00
C MET A 1 -35.03 -68.06 -70.15
N SER A 2 -34.65 -69.21 -69.65
CA SER A 2 -33.34 -69.86 -69.54
C SER A 2 -32.41 -69.30 -68.47
N THR A 3 -32.34 -69.94 -67.31
CA THR A 3 -31.40 -71.04 -66.92
C THR A 3 -29.92 -70.63 -66.84
N ARG A 4 -29.30 -70.75 -65.71
CA ARG A 4 -28.64 -71.82 -64.98
C ARG A 4 -27.69 -71.24 -63.92
N GLN A 5 -27.75 -71.48 -62.68
CA GLN A 5 -27.11 -72.56 -61.87
C GLN A 5 -25.60 -72.61 -61.82
N LEU A 6 -25.18 -72.69 -60.48
CA LEU A 6 -23.97 -73.36 -59.92
C LEU A 6 -22.71 -72.50 -59.77
N CYS A 7 -21.99 -72.45 -58.70
CA CYS A 7 -21.65 -73.40 -57.63
C CYS A 7 -20.83 -72.69 -56.53
N ARG A 8 -21.11 -72.98 -55.30
CA ARG A 8 -20.22 -73.14 -54.10
C ARG A 8 -18.74 -72.77 -54.24
N ARG A 9 -18.28 -71.94 -53.31
CA ARG A 9 -17.18 -72.35 -52.34
C ARG A 9 -17.09 -71.34 -51.20
N SER A 10 -17.21 -71.84 -49.99
CA SER A 10 -17.02 -71.23 -48.72
C SER A 10 -15.56 -70.76 -48.54
N PHE A 11 -15.35 -69.55 -48.05
CA PHE A 11 -14.14 -69.16 -47.37
C PHE A 11 -14.47 -68.30 -46.17
N LEU A 12 -14.32 -68.92 -45.00
CA LEU A 12 -14.35 -68.26 -43.69
C LEU A 12 -13.07 -67.43 -43.51
N TYR A 13 -13.21 -66.11 -43.42
CA TYR A 13 -12.20 -65.26 -42.85
C TYR A 13 -12.77 -64.58 -41.64
N GLY A 14 -12.27 -64.97 -40.47
CA GLY A 14 -12.58 -64.33 -39.19
C GLY A 14 -11.96 -62.94 -39.18
N ILE A 15 -12.79 -61.92 -39.04
CA ILE A 15 -12.36 -60.54 -38.75
C ILE A 15 -12.35 -60.42 -37.20
N ALA A 16 -11.14 -60.46 -36.65
CA ALA A 16 -10.91 -60.06 -35.27
C ALA A 16 -11.08 -58.54 -35.17
N VAL A 17 -12.21 -58.09 -34.59
CA VAL A 17 -12.41 -56.67 -34.25
C VAL A 17 -11.57 -56.36 -33.02
N PHE A 18 -10.45 -55.71 -33.23
CA PHE A 18 -9.63 -55.12 -32.14
C PHE A 18 -10.33 -53.82 -31.69
N VAL A 19 -11.15 -53.89 -30.66
CA VAL A 19 -11.67 -52.72 -29.98
C VAL A 19 -10.54 -52.06 -29.19
N LEU A 20 -9.85 -51.08 -29.79
CA LEU A 20 -8.99 -50.16 -29.06
C LEU A 20 -9.88 -49.29 -28.18
N GLY A 21 -9.97 -49.66 -26.92
CA GLY A 21 -10.54 -48.82 -25.89
C GLY A 21 -9.66 -47.59 -25.71
N THR A 22 -10.02 -46.47 -26.34
CA THR A 22 -9.49 -45.17 -25.99
C THR A 22 -10.04 -44.79 -24.61
N VAL A 23 -9.23 -45.04 -23.58
CA VAL A 23 -9.44 -44.48 -22.27
C VAL A 23 -9.24 -42.96 -22.42
N SER A 24 -10.33 -42.23 -22.69
CA SER A 24 -10.37 -40.78 -22.57
C SER A 24 -10.17 -40.48 -21.10
N MET A 25 -8.94 -40.23 -20.69
CA MET A 25 -8.67 -39.53 -19.45
C MET A 25 -9.27 -38.12 -19.57
N SER A 26 -10.56 -38.02 -19.29
CA SER A 26 -11.22 -36.73 -19.03
C SER A 26 -10.65 -36.23 -17.71
N GLY A 27 -9.45 -35.66 -17.74
CA GLY A 27 -8.98 -34.82 -16.68
C GLY A 27 -10.00 -33.69 -16.55
N SER A 28 -10.88 -33.80 -15.57
CA SER A 28 -11.73 -32.67 -15.19
C SER A 28 -10.79 -31.50 -14.92
N VAL A 29 -10.75 -30.54 -15.84
CA VAL A 29 -10.16 -29.22 -15.60
C VAL A 29 -11.00 -28.62 -14.47
N ARG A 30 -10.61 -28.90 -13.24
CA ARG A 30 -11.24 -28.28 -12.08
C ARG A 30 -10.97 -26.79 -12.21
N ALA A 31 -12.02 -25.99 -12.39
CA ALA A 31 -11.89 -24.55 -12.43
C ALA A 31 -11.06 -24.11 -11.20
N GLN A 32 -10.02 -23.33 -11.44
CA GLN A 32 -9.16 -22.83 -10.36
C GLN A 32 -10.02 -22.00 -9.41
N GLU A 33 -9.93 -22.26 -8.12
CA GLU A 33 -10.63 -21.47 -7.10
C GLU A 33 -10.13 -20.02 -7.14
N VAL A 34 -11.00 -19.05 -6.83
CA VAL A 34 -10.68 -17.62 -6.85
C VAL A 34 -10.58 -17.09 -5.44
N LEU A 35 -9.47 -16.41 -5.15
CA LEU A 35 -9.28 -15.61 -3.94
C LEU A 35 -9.49 -14.14 -4.32
N LYS A 36 -10.61 -13.57 -3.88
CA LYS A 36 -10.91 -12.15 -4.09
C LYS A 36 -10.30 -11.29 -3.00
N ILE A 37 -9.63 -10.21 -3.39
CA ILE A 37 -9.08 -9.19 -2.50
C ILE A 37 -9.69 -7.84 -2.91
N GLY A 38 -10.29 -7.13 -1.97
CA GLY A 38 -10.82 -5.80 -2.21
C GLY A 38 -9.71 -4.73 -2.21
N VAL A 39 -9.88 -3.72 -3.04
CA VAL A 39 -9.11 -2.47 -2.92
C VAL A 39 -10.12 -1.33 -2.86
N LEU A 40 -10.23 -0.70 -1.70
CA LEU A 40 -11.15 0.40 -1.46
C LEU A 40 -10.33 1.65 -1.16
N GLY A 41 -10.57 2.75 -1.87
CA GLY A 41 -9.83 3.98 -1.62
C GLY A 41 -10.11 5.07 -2.63
N VAL A 42 -9.52 6.24 -2.40
CA VAL A 42 -9.68 7.41 -3.26
C VAL A 42 -8.91 7.20 -4.57
N MET A 43 -9.63 7.00 -5.68
CA MET A 43 -9.03 6.76 -7.02
C MET A 43 -9.36 7.87 -8.02
N SER A 44 -10.02 8.94 -7.56
CA SER A 44 -10.35 10.13 -8.35
C SER A 44 -10.18 11.41 -7.52
N GLY A 45 -10.04 12.56 -8.18
CA GLY A 45 -9.79 13.85 -7.52
C GLY A 45 -8.33 14.08 -7.08
N PRO A 46 -8.07 15.12 -6.25
CA PRO A 46 -6.70 15.55 -5.89
C PRO A 46 -5.85 14.52 -5.15
N ALA A 47 -6.47 13.60 -4.43
CA ALA A 47 -5.80 12.53 -3.67
C ALA A 47 -5.80 11.17 -4.41
N ALA A 48 -6.17 11.15 -5.69
CA ALA A 48 -6.34 9.92 -6.47
C ALA A 48 -5.10 9.01 -6.49
N SER A 49 -3.90 9.58 -6.45
CA SER A 49 -2.63 8.84 -6.42
C SER A 49 -2.63 7.79 -5.31
N TRP A 50 -3.12 8.12 -4.13
CA TRP A 50 -3.09 7.22 -2.99
C TRP A 50 -3.85 5.91 -3.22
N GLY A 51 -5.07 5.98 -3.73
CA GLY A 51 -5.88 4.79 -4.01
C GLY A 51 -5.47 4.07 -5.29
N LEU A 52 -5.08 4.81 -6.33
CA LEU A 52 -4.61 4.23 -7.59
C LEU A 52 -3.32 3.43 -7.38
N VAL A 53 -2.37 3.93 -6.58
CA VAL A 53 -1.14 3.19 -6.28
C VAL A 53 -1.44 1.91 -5.50
N ASN A 54 -2.36 1.92 -4.53
CA ASN A 54 -2.82 0.69 -3.85
C ASN A 54 -3.40 -0.31 -4.83
N LYS A 55 -4.29 0.15 -5.72
CA LYS A 55 -4.90 -0.68 -6.77
C LYS A 55 -3.82 -1.29 -7.67
N TYR A 56 -2.94 -0.48 -8.22
CA TYR A 56 -1.90 -0.97 -9.13
C TYR A 56 -0.87 -1.88 -8.46
N CYS A 57 -0.53 -1.63 -7.19
CA CYS A 57 0.30 -2.56 -6.43
C CYS A 57 -0.37 -3.93 -6.26
N ALA A 58 -1.65 -3.95 -5.87
CA ALA A 58 -2.39 -5.19 -5.69
C ALA A 58 -2.57 -5.95 -7.02
N GLU A 59 -2.95 -5.25 -8.10
CA GLU A 59 -3.09 -5.83 -9.45
C GLU A 59 -1.77 -6.38 -9.97
N THR A 60 -0.66 -5.68 -9.73
CA THR A 60 0.70 -6.11 -10.13
C THR A 60 1.08 -7.41 -9.44
N SER A 61 0.98 -7.47 -8.10
CA SER A 61 1.26 -8.70 -7.35
C SER A 61 0.33 -9.84 -7.78
N ALA A 62 -0.99 -9.58 -7.91
CA ALA A 62 -1.95 -10.58 -8.35
C ALA A 62 -1.58 -11.18 -9.72
N GLN A 63 -1.19 -10.34 -10.70
CA GLN A 63 -0.75 -10.82 -12.02
C GLN A 63 0.51 -11.68 -11.92
N LEU A 64 1.51 -11.27 -11.12
CA LEU A 64 2.75 -12.04 -10.95
C LEU A 64 2.47 -13.44 -10.36
N TYR A 65 1.58 -13.56 -9.36
CA TYR A 65 1.16 -14.84 -8.82
C TYR A 65 0.35 -15.66 -9.84
N ASN A 66 -0.59 -15.04 -10.53
CA ASN A 66 -1.46 -15.73 -11.48
C ASN A 66 -0.67 -16.29 -12.70
N GLU A 67 0.36 -15.61 -13.15
CA GLU A 67 1.26 -16.09 -14.21
C GLU A 67 2.08 -17.31 -13.79
N GLN A 68 2.34 -17.47 -12.48
CA GLN A 68 2.98 -18.64 -11.91
C GLN A 68 2.00 -19.80 -11.63
N GLY A 69 0.76 -19.68 -12.10
CA GLY A 69 -0.29 -20.67 -11.93
C GLY A 69 -1.14 -20.48 -10.67
N GLY A 70 -1.11 -19.28 -10.08
CA GLY A 70 -1.90 -18.90 -8.91
C GLY A 70 -1.17 -19.03 -7.58
N PHE A 71 -1.82 -18.60 -6.50
CA PHE A 71 -1.29 -18.65 -5.15
C PHE A 71 -1.72 -19.94 -4.43
N GLU A 72 -0.77 -20.64 -3.83
CA GLU A 72 -1.04 -21.93 -3.17
C GLU A 72 -1.24 -21.80 -1.67
N ILE A 73 -2.39 -22.30 -1.19
CA ILE A 73 -2.72 -22.42 0.23
C ILE A 73 -3.22 -23.85 0.49
N GLY A 74 -2.58 -24.57 1.41
CA GLY A 74 -3.02 -25.92 1.81
C GLY A 74 -3.09 -26.94 0.66
N GLY A 75 -2.18 -26.85 -0.30
CA GLY A 75 -2.13 -27.71 -1.48
C GLY A 75 -3.14 -27.37 -2.59
N LYS A 76 -3.93 -26.29 -2.42
CA LYS A 76 -4.83 -25.77 -3.46
C LYS A 76 -4.29 -24.47 -4.05
N LYS A 77 -4.44 -24.32 -5.36
CA LYS A 77 -4.06 -23.10 -6.10
C LYS A 77 -5.27 -22.22 -6.34
N TYR A 78 -5.13 -20.94 -5.98
CA TYR A 78 -6.15 -19.91 -6.13
C TYR A 78 -5.68 -18.89 -7.17
N LYS A 79 -6.57 -18.53 -8.09
CA LYS A 79 -6.40 -17.31 -8.89
C LYS A 79 -6.71 -16.11 -8.00
N ILE A 80 -5.84 -15.12 -7.97
CA ILE A 80 -6.09 -13.88 -7.24
C ILE A 80 -6.87 -12.93 -8.15
N GLU A 81 -7.99 -12.41 -7.64
CA GLU A 81 -8.81 -11.40 -8.30
C GLU A 81 -8.87 -10.16 -7.42
N ILE A 82 -8.49 -9.01 -8.00
CA ILE A 82 -8.58 -7.72 -7.34
C ILE A 82 -9.91 -7.06 -7.68
N VAL A 83 -10.66 -6.64 -6.65
CA VAL A 83 -11.94 -5.94 -6.80
C VAL A 83 -11.77 -4.48 -6.34
N PRO A 84 -11.47 -3.55 -7.26
CA PRO A 84 -11.25 -2.16 -6.90
C PRO A 84 -12.57 -1.39 -6.79
N ILE A 85 -12.67 -0.49 -5.81
CA ILE A 85 -13.77 0.45 -5.62
C ILE A 85 -13.22 1.83 -5.28
N ASP A 86 -13.62 2.84 -6.04
CA ASP A 86 -13.31 4.24 -5.79
C ASP A 86 -14.30 4.83 -4.79
N ASP A 87 -13.84 5.22 -3.60
CA ASP A 87 -14.65 5.90 -2.59
C ASP A 87 -14.72 7.42 -2.78
N LYS A 88 -13.94 7.97 -3.71
CA LYS A 88 -13.86 9.42 -4.03
C LYS A 88 -13.57 10.31 -2.81
N ASN A 89 -12.98 9.76 -1.76
CA ASN A 89 -12.81 10.41 -0.46
C ASN A 89 -14.16 10.79 0.20
N ASP A 90 -15.23 10.04 -0.09
CA ASP A 90 -16.56 10.22 0.49
C ASP A 90 -16.89 9.08 1.45
N PRO A 91 -17.14 9.35 2.75
CA PRO A 91 -17.47 8.32 3.73
C PRO A 91 -18.67 7.46 3.38
N LYS A 92 -19.70 8.01 2.69
CA LYS A 92 -20.88 7.24 2.28
C LYS A 92 -20.56 6.28 1.14
N LEU A 93 -19.74 6.71 0.19
CA LEU A 93 -19.26 5.84 -0.88
C LEU A 93 -18.31 4.76 -0.34
N ALA A 94 -17.48 5.09 0.63
CA ALA A 94 -16.62 4.11 1.32
C ALA A 94 -17.45 3.03 2.03
N VAL A 95 -18.50 3.39 2.77
CA VAL A 95 -19.45 2.45 3.40
C VAL A 95 -20.10 1.56 2.36
N SER A 96 -20.69 2.15 1.30
CA SER A 96 -21.34 1.39 0.22
C SER A 96 -20.38 0.46 -0.50
N GLY A 97 -19.13 0.92 -0.70
CA GLY A 97 -18.06 0.12 -1.28
C GLY A 97 -17.68 -1.08 -0.41
N ALA A 98 -17.52 -0.88 0.89
CA ALA A 98 -17.21 -1.93 1.85
C ALA A 98 -18.36 -2.96 1.94
N GLU A 99 -19.62 -2.50 1.95
CA GLU A 99 -20.80 -3.39 1.90
C GLU A 99 -20.84 -4.23 0.63
N ARG A 100 -20.56 -3.62 -0.53
CA ARG A 100 -20.45 -4.36 -1.78
C ARG A 100 -19.37 -5.42 -1.71
N LEU A 101 -18.16 -5.07 -1.28
CA LEU A 101 -17.04 -6.00 -1.16
C LEU A 101 -17.39 -7.17 -0.25
N THR A 102 -17.91 -6.91 0.95
CA THR A 102 -18.16 -7.97 1.94
C THR A 102 -19.40 -8.79 1.64
N LYS A 103 -20.54 -8.16 1.27
CA LYS A 103 -21.84 -8.82 1.15
C LYS A 103 -22.12 -9.37 -0.26
N GLN A 104 -21.60 -8.73 -1.33
CA GLN A 104 -21.90 -9.13 -2.71
C GLN A 104 -20.73 -9.88 -3.34
N GLU A 105 -19.50 -9.42 -3.11
CA GLU A 105 -18.30 -10.02 -3.70
C GLU A 105 -17.69 -11.12 -2.81
N GLY A 106 -18.10 -11.23 -1.54
CA GLY A 106 -17.56 -12.22 -0.59
C GLY A 106 -16.10 -11.97 -0.23
N VAL A 107 -15.67 -10.72 -0.18
CA VAL A 107 -14.30 -10.31 0.17
C VAL A 107 -14.14 -10.28 1.68
N HIS A 108 -13.07 -10.92 2.19
CA HIS A 108 -12.70 -10.90 3.60
C HIS A 108 -11.41 -10.10 3.88
N TYR A 109 -10.71 -9.66 2.85
CA TYR A 109 -9.46 -8.88 2.96
C TYR A 109 -9.52 -7.68 2.04
N ILE A 110 -9.42 -6.47 2.62
CA ILE A 110 -9.57 -5.21 1.90
C ILE A 110 -8.29 -4.37 2.09
N ILE A 111 -7.66 -3.93 1.01
CA ILE A 111 -6.55 -2.98 1.03
C ILE A 111 -7.14 -1.56 0.95
N GLY A 112 -6.76 -0.68 1.88
CA GLY A 112 -7.38 0.64 2.04
C GLY A 112 -8.47 0.67 3.10
N PRO A 113 -9.22 1.79 3.27
CA PRO A 113 -9.11 3.09 2.56
C PRO A 113 -7.84 3.90 2.85
N ASN A 114 -7.76 5.09 2.24
CA ASN A 114 -6.53 5.91 2.30
C ASN A 114 -6.62 7.12 3.25
N VAL A 115 -7.77 7.40 3.83
CA VAL A 115 -8.04 8.61 4.61
C VAL A 115 -8.78 8.26 5.89
N ASP A 116 -8.50 8.98 6.99
CA ASP A 116 -9.07 8.71 8.32
C ASP A 116 -10.59 8.64 8.31
N THR A 117 -11.26 9.60 7.67
CA THR A 117 -12.73 9.68 7.65
C THR A 117 -13.37 8.50 6.92
N THR A 118 -12.82 8.08 5.79
CA THR A 118 -13.31 6.91 5.03
C THR A 118 -12.96 5.62 5.77
N ALA A 119 -11.77 5.49 6.34
CA ALA A 119 -11.36 4.32 7.11
C ALA A 119 -12.24 4.12 8.36
N ALA A 120 -12.53 5.21 9.09
CA ALA A 120 -13.42 5.16 10.26
C ALA A 120 -14.85 4.78 9.89
N SER A 121 -15.36 5.26 8.75
CA SER A 121 -16.71 4.92 8.30
C SER A 121 -16.84 3.46 7.84
N VAL A 122 -15.76 2.87 7.31
CA VAL A 122 -15.71 1.46 6.88
C VAL A 122 -15.63 0.50 8.06
N GLN A 123 -15.07 0.91 9.20
CA GLN A 123 -14.80 0.04 10.33
C GLN A 123 -16.01 -0.79 10.81
N PRO A 124 -17.21 -0.22 11.06
CA PRO A 124 -18.36 -1.01 11.49
C PRO A 124 -18.81 -2.01 10.43
N VAL A 125 -18.69 -1.66 9.15
CA VAL A 125 -19.07 -2.54 8.03
C VAL A 125 -18.11 -3.71 7.92
N ALA A 126 -16.80 -3.47 8.02
CA ALA A 126 -15.77 -4.52 7.97
C ALA A 126 -15.91 -5.48 9.16
N GLU A 127 -16.17 -4.95 10.37
CA GLU A 127 -16.39 -5.77 11.57
C GLU A 127 -17.65 -6.64 11.44
N ALA A 128 -18.78 -6.06 11.05
CA ALA A 128 -20.03 -6.79 10.85
C ALA A 128 -19.97 -7.77 9.67
N GLY A 129 -19.22 -7.44 8.62
CA GLY A 129 -19.04 -8.25 7.42
C GLY A 129 -17.98 -9.33 7.53
N GLY A 130 -17.30 -9.45 8.68
CA GLY A 130 -16.22 -10.44 8.88
C GLY A 130 -15.03 -10.22 7.94
N ALA A 131 -14.61 -8.96 7.75
CA ALA A 131 -13.48 -8.60 6.93
C ALA A 131 -12.37 -7.91 7.74
N ILE A 132 -11.11 -8.19 7.38
CA ILE A 132 -9.94 -7.41 7.80
C ILE A 132 -9.66 -6.38 6.71
N TYR A 133 -9.42 -5.14 7.09
CA TYR A 133 -9.02 -4.10 6.15
C TYR A 133 -7.68 -3.49 6.54
N PHE A 134 -6.93 -3.05 5.53
CA PHE A 134 -5.58 -2.53 5.65
C PHE A 134 -5.56 -1.06 5.24
N PRO A 135 -6.07 -0.15 6.09
CA PRO A 135 -6.12 1.26 5.75
C PRO A 135 -4.74 1.90 5.80
N TYR A 136 -4.63 3.01 5.08
CA TYR A 136 -3.48 3.92 5.09
C TYR A 136 -3.89 5.23 5.77
N ALA A 137 -4.51 5.08 6.93
CA ALA A 137 -5.10 6.14 7.76
C ALA A 137 -4.40 6.19 9.12
N PHE A 138 -4.30 7.35 9.75
CA PHE A 138 -3.44 7.54 10.92
C PHE A 138 -4.22 7.71 12.23
N GLN A 139 -5.55 7.69 12.18
CA GLN A 139 -6.39 7.76 13.39
C GLN A 139 -6.16 6.53 14.28
N LYS A 140 -5.50 6.73 15.41
CA LYS A 140 -5.08 5.68 16.35
C LYS A 140 -6.23 4.76 16.81
N THR A 141 -7.42 5.29 16.99
CA THR A 141 -8.59 4.54 17.48
C THR A 141 -9.01 3.40 16.55
N LEU A 142 -8.70 3.48 15.24
CA LEU A 142 -8.96 2.40 14.28
C LEU A 142 -8.28 1.08 14.67
N TYR A 143 -7.12 1.17 15.30
CA TYR A 143 -6.21 0.05 15.55
C TYR A 143 -6.15 -0.39 17.00
N THR A 144 -6.89 0.29 17.90
CA THR A 144 -6.88 0.01 19.34
C THR A 144 -8.11 -0.80 19.76
N PRO A 145 -8.02 -1.64 20.81
CA PRO A 145 -9.19 -2.33 21.35
C PRO A 145 -10.34 -1.35 21.69
N PRO A 146 -11.61 -1.74 21.49
CA PRO A 146 -12.08 -3.10 21.14
C PRO A 146 -11.96 -3.47 19.65
N HIS A 147 -11.55 -2.53 18.80
CA HIS A 147 -11.44 -2.74 17.36
C HIS A 147 -10.28 -3.67 17.03
N GLY A 148 -10.50 -4.63 16.15
CA GLY A 148 -9.51 -5.66 15.87
C GLY A 148 -9.35 -6.01 14.38
N ASN A 149 -10.13 -5.39 13.49
CA ASN A 149 -10.16 -5.75 12.08
C ASN A 149 -9.37 -4.77 11.18
N ALA A 150 -8.92 -3.62 11.70
CA ALA A 150 -8.04 -2.72 11.00
C ALA A 150 -6.56 -3.08 11.23
N VAL A 151 -5.75 -2.99 10.18
CA VAL A 151 -4.30 -3.16 10.20
C VAL A 151 -3.67 -2.04 9.41
N LEU A 152 -2.93 -1.13 10.05
CA LEU A 152 -2.27 -0.03 9.35
C LEU A 152 -1.31 -0.56 8.28
N GLY A 153 -1.51 -0.14 7.04
CA GLY A 153 -0.82 -0.67 5.86
C GLY A 153 0.59 -0.13 5.61
N MET A 154 1.07 0.80 6.44
CA MET A 154 2.32 1.52 6.21
C MET A 154 2.98 2.00 7.50
N ILE A 155 4.10 2.74 7.35
CA ILE A 155 4.75 3.49 8.42
C ILE A 155 3.84 4.63 8.86
N ALA A 156 3.74 4.83 10.18
CA ALA A 156 2.99 5.92 10.78
C ALA A 156 3.88 7.11 11.12
N SER A 157 3.26 8.29 11.26
CA SER A 157 3.96 9.54 11.60
C SER A 157 4.67 9.46 12.95
N TYR A 158 4.08 8.75 13.94
CA TYR A 158 4.70 8.54 15.24
C TYR A 158 6.04 7.77 15.18
N GLN A 159 6.29 7.05 14.06
CA GLN A 159 7.54 6.36 13.78
C GLN A 159 8.47 7.21 12.90
N ALA A 160 7.92 7.82 11.83
CA ALA A 160 8.68 8.57 10.85
C ALA A 160 9.23 9.88 11.43
N GLY A 161 8.40 10.65 12.12
CA GLY A 161 8.78 11.96 12.68
C GLY A 161 10.03 11.88 13.57
N PRO A 162 10.06 11.04 14.62
CA PRO A 162 11.23 10.92 15.48
C PRO A 162 12.53 10.59 14.75
N ILE A 163 12.46 9.70 13.74
CA ILE A 163 13.64 9.27 12.97
C ILE A 163 14.12 10.40 12.07
N ILE A 164 13.21 11.04 11.31
CA ILE A 164 13.55 12.14 10.42
C ILE A 164 14.10 13.32 11.20
N TYR A 165 13.43 13.74 12.27
CA TYR A 165 13.83 14.93 13.04
C TYR A 165 15.17 14.69 13.74
N LYS A 166 15.38 13.50 14.35
CA LYS A 166 16.68 13.17 14.94
C LYS A 166 17.80 13.18 13.90
N TYR A 167 17.58 12.60 12.73
CA TYR A 167 18.54 12.67 11.63
C TYR A 167 18.89 14.11 11.25
N LEU A 168 17.87 14.98 11.13
CA LEU A 168 18.06 16.39 10.79
C LEU A 168 18.81 17.17 11.87
N MET A 169 18.53 16.90 13.14
CA MET A 169 19.27 17.46 14.26
C MET A 169 20.74 17.05 14.21
N ASP A 170 21.01 15.75 14.06
CA ASP A 170 22.36 15.17 14.13
C ASP A 170 23.21 15.52 12.89
N LYS A 171 22.62 15.59 11.70
CA LYS A 171 23.33 15.72 10.43
C LYS A 171 23.26 17.11 9.80
N LYS A 172 22.17 17.84 10.02
CA LYS A 172 21.97 19.17 9.46
C LYS A 172 21.91 20.29 10.52
N GLY A 173 22.05 19.95 11.79
CA GLY A 173 22.11 20.91 12.90
C GLY A 173 20.78 21.63 13.15
N VAL A 174 19.64 21.05 12.74
CA VAL A 174 18.30 21.60 12.97
C VAL A 174 18.03 21.73 14.46
N LYS A 175 17.56 22.89 14.90
CA LYS A 175 17.23 23.20 16.31
C LYS A 175 15.79 23.64 16.49
N SER A 176 15.14 24.10 15.43
CA SER A 176 13.78 24.64 15.47
C SER A 176 12.94 24.13 14.31
N VAL A 177 11.61 24.01 14.55
CA VAL A 177 10.65 23.47 13.60
C VAL A 177 9.36 24.25 13.56
N SER A 178 8.80 24.42 12.37
CA SER A 178 7.43 24.85 12.13
C SER A 178 6.68 23.75 11.38
N PHE A 179 5.37 23.66 11.64
CA PHE A 179 4.49 22.68 11.00
C PHE A 179 3.44 23.40 10.16
N VAL A 180 3.13 22.82 9.00
CA VAL A 180 1.96 23.23 8.20
C VAL A 180 1.21 21.97 7.77
N ALA A 181 -0.13 22.01 7.86
CA ALA A 181 -0.97 20.88 7.51
C ALA A 181 -2.21 21.33 6.74
N ARG A 182 -2.73 20.45 5.87
CA ARG A 182 -4.07 20.66 5.32
C ARG A 182 -5.11 20.48 6.42
N ASN A 183 -6.16 21.31 6.41
CA ASN A 183 -7.23 21.29 7.43
C ASN A 183 -8.16 20.08 7.21
N GLU A 184 -7.64 18.89 7.43
CA GLU A 184 -8.35 17.60 7.41
C GLU A 184 -7.83 16.70 8.55
N SER A 185 -8.63 15.73 8.97
CA SER A 185 -8.32 14.85 10.11
C SER A 185 -6.94 14.19 9.96
N ASP A 186 -6.65 13.61 8.82
CA ASP A 186 -5.43 12.85 8.57
C ASP A 186 -4.15 13.71 8.68
N PRO A 187 -3.99 14.84 7.95
CA PRO A 187 -2.83 15.72 8.10
C PRO A 187 -2.70 16.32 9.49
N LEU A 188 -3.83 16.66 10.15
CA LEU A 188 -3.82 17.22 11.50
C LEU A 188 -3.35 16.18 12.54
N ASN A 189 -3.76 14.92 12.43
CA ASN A 189 -3.26 13.83 13.28
C ASN A 189 -1.75 13.63 13.08
N GLN A 190 -1.27 13.63 11.85
CA GLN A 190 0.16 13.51 11.56
C GLN A 190 0.95 14.70 12.11
N ARG A 191 0.44 15.92 11.97
CA ARG A 191 1.03 17.11 12.58
C ARG A 191 1.17 16.96 14.09
N ASP A 192 0.10 16.54 14.77
CA ASP A 192 0.08 16.42 16.22
C ASP A 192 1.08 15.38 16.73
N GLU A 193 1.23 14.26 16.02
CA GLU A 193 2.28 13.26 16.28
C GLU A 193 3.68 13.85 16.04
N GLY A 194 3.87 14.61 14.96
CA GLY A 194 5.13 15.31 14.66
C GLY A 194 5.49 16.32 15.73
N VAL A 195 4.53 17.11 16.21
CA VAL A 195 4.71 18.06 17.33
C VAL A 195 5.14 17.33 18.61
N GLN A 196 4.52 16.18 18.93
CA GLN A 196 4.92 15.38 20.08
C GLN A 196 6.34 14.84 19.94
N ALA A 197 6.71 14.38 18.73
CA ALA A 197 8.05 13.91 18.44
C ALA A 197 9.08 15.04 18.60
N ALA A 198 8.82 16.23 18.05
CA ALA A 198 9.69 17.39 18.15
C ALA A 198 9.90 17.82 19.61
N LYS A 199 8.83 17.86 20.41
CA LYS A 199 8.92 18.15 21.85
C LYS A 199 9.80 17.14 22.59
N LYS A 200 9.60 15.85 22.35
CA LYS A 200 10.41 14.78 22.99
C LYS A 200 11.88 14.87 22.64
N LEU A 201 12.22 15.31 21.44
CA LEU A 201 13.58 15.50 20.96
C LEU A 201 14.20 16.83 21.41
N GLY A 202 13.43 17.74 21.98
CA GLY A 202 13.90 19.06 22.44
C GLY A 202 14.05 20.08 21.30
N LEU A 203 13.37 19.90 20.16
CA LEU A 203 13.29 20.93 19.12
C LEU A 203 12.42 22.10 19.58
N GLU A 204 12.87 23.32 19.29
CA GLU A 204 12.07 24.54 19.49
C GLU A 204 10.96 24.59 18.45
N ILE A 205 9.69 24.60 18.91
CA ILE A 205 8.54 24.73 18.02
C ILE A 205 8.25 26.21 17.79
N LYS A 206 8.46 26.70 16.56
CA LYS A 206 8.17 28.09 16.17
C LYS A 206 6.71 28.28 15.80
N SER A 207 6.07 27.28 15.18
CA SER A 207 4.65 27.29 14.81
C SER A 207 4.16 25.87 14.65
N SER A 208 2.89 25.58 15.02
CA SER A 208 2.30 24.25 14.88
C SER A 208 0.82 24.27 14.46
N ASP A 209 0.23 25.43 14.28
CA ASP A 209 -1.21 25.63 14.02
C ASP A 209 -1.49 26.24 12.64
N ASP A 210 -0.48 26.41 11.81
CA ASP A 210 -0.64 26.90 10.44
C ASP A 210 -1.29 25.81 9.56
N THR A 211 -2.45 26.16 8.98
CA THR A 211 -3.22 25.27 8.12
C THR A 211 -3.64 25.93 6.81
N TYR A 212 -3.97 25.09 5.83
CA TYR A 212 -4.59 25.49 4.58
C TYR A 212 -5.79 24.57 4.26
N GLU A 213 -6.78 25.09 3.50
CA GLU A 213 -7.98 24.34 3.18
C GLU A 213 -7.78 23.36 2.02
N PRO A 214 -8.50 22.23 1.98
CA PRO A 214 -8.54 21.35 0.82
C PRO A 214 -8.92 22.12 -0.46
N GLY A 215 -8.18 21.86 -1.55
CA GLY A 215 -8.38 22.56 -2.82
C GLY A 215 -7.72 23.94 -2.93
N THR A 216 -6.91 24.33 -1.93
CA THR A 216 -6.05 25.51 -2.03
C THR A 216 -5.11 25.38 -3.23
N THR A 217 -5.02 26.44 -4.03
CA THR A 217 -4.11 26.56 -5.19
C THR A 217 -3.06 27.64 -4.99
N ASP A 218 -3.31 28.59 -4.10
CA ASP A 218 -2.37 29.64 -3.72
C ASP A 218 -1.88 29.40 -2.28
N PHE A 219 -0.65 28.92 -2.15
CA PHE A 219 -0.02 28.63 -0.87
C PHE A 219 0.79 29.80 -0.28
N PHE A 220 0.90 30.92 -1.00
CA PHE A 220 1.67 32.09 -0.54
C PHE A 220 1.23 32.60 0.83
N PRO A 221 -0.09 32.73 1.15
CA PRO A 221 -0.51 33.26 2.44
C PRO A 221 -0.10 32.38 3.64
N VAL A 222 -0.24 31.04 3.52
CA VAL A 222 0.14 30.14 4.59
C VAL A 222 1.67 30.02 4.70
N MET A 223 2.37 29.85 3.57
CA MET A 223 3.83 29.70 3.59
C MET A 223 4.54 30.97 4.04
N SER A 224 4.03 32.16 3.72
CA SER A 224 4.56 33.44 4.22
C SER A 224 4.50 33.50 5.74
N ARG A 225 3.38 33.07 6.36
CA ARG A 225 3.29 33.02 7.83
C ARG A 225 4.31 32.07 8.45
N VAL A 226 4.43 30.85 7.88
CA VAL A 226 5.32 29.79 8.39
C VAL A 226 6.79 30.16 8.22
N VAL A 227 7.19 30.64 7.04
CA VAL A 227 8.58 31.04 6.73
C VAL A 227 9.02 32.19 7.63
N ASN A 228 8.14 33.19 7.87
CA ASN A 228 8.44 34.34 8.74
C ASN A 228 8.65 33.97 10.22
N LYS A 229 8.32 32.74 10.65
CA LYS A 229 8.65 32.26 12.01
C LYS A 229 10.15 31.95 12.18
N GLY A 230 10.91 31.81 11.08
CA GLY A 230 12.33 31.62 11.11
C GLY A 230 12.78 30.28 11.70
N ALA A 231 12.05 29.21 11.43
CA ALA A 231 12.45 27.86 11.82
C ALA A 231 13.53 27.29 10.90
N ASP A 232 14.39 26.39 11.40
CA ASP A 232 15.38 25.67 10.60
C ASP A 232 14.74 24.60 9.71
N LEU A 233 13.60 24.06 10.17
CA LEU A 233 12.84 23.00 9.54
C LEU A 233 11.37 23.43 9.38
N ILE A 234 10.81 23.23 8.20
CA ILE A 234 9.35 23.26 7.99
C ILE A 234 8.90 21.83 7.63
N VAL A 235 7.97 21.31 8.40
CA VAL A 235 7.35 19.99 8.18
C VAL A 235 6.01 20.20 7.48
N LEU A 236 5.86 19.59 6.30
CA LEU A 236 4.64 19.54 5.52
C LEU A 236 3.86 18.28 5.95
N SER A 237 3.14 18.36 7.07
CA SER A 237 2.52 17.19 7.71
C SER A 237 1.36 16.65 6.89
N GLY A 238 1.40 15.35 6.58
CA GLY A 238 0.36 14.66 5.83
C GLY A 238 0.10 15.24 4.44
N VAL A 239 1.11 15.87 3.83
CA VAL A 239 0.94 16.58 2.56
C VAL A 239 0.59 15.63 1.42
N ALA A 240 -0.42 15.99 0.64
CA ALA A 240 -0.77 15.28 -0.58
C ALA A 240 0.32 15.46 -1.66
N PRO A 241 0.54 14.45 -2.53
CA PRO A 241 1.55 14.54 -3.59
C PRO A 241 1.35 15.72 -4.55
N ALA A 242 0.11 16.14 -4.78
CA ALA A 242 -0.19 17.31 -5.62
C ALA A 242 0.14 18.64 -4.93
N ASP A 243 0.03 18.74 -3.62
CA ASP A 243 0.25 19.96 -2.83
C ASP A 243 1.74 20.16 -2.49
N ALA A 244 2.47 19.08 -2.24
CA ALA A 244 3.86 19.11 -1.78
C ALA A 244 4.76 19.97 -2.65
N PRO A 245 4.83 19.79 -3.98
CA PRO A 245 5.73 20.57 -4.82
C PRO A 245 5.35 22.05 -4.89
N LEU A 246 4.07 22.39 -4.77
CA LEU A 246 3.61 23.78 -4.74
C LEU A 246 4.03 24.47 -3.44
N LEU A 247 3.86 23.80 -2.29
CA LEU A 247 4.33 24.31 -0.98
C LEU A 247 5.85 24.49 -0.97
N ILE A 248 6.59 23.51 -1.50
CA ILE A 248 8.06 23.57 -1.61
C ILE A 248 8.49 24.76 -2.46
N LYS A 249 7.91 24.90 -3.65
CA LYS A 249 8.21 26.00 -4.56
C LYS A 249 7.93 27.35 -3.90
N THR A 250 6.75 27.51 -3.28
CA THR A 250 6.36 28.74 -2.59
C THR A 250 7.32 29.05 -1.43
N ALA A 251 7.76 28.05 -0.66
CA ALA A 251 8.74 28.28 0.40
C ALA A 251 10.07 28.84 -0.15
N ARG A 252 10.56 28.30 -1.27
CA ARG A 252 11.80 28.75 -1.90
C ARG A 252 11.66 30.14 -2.55
N GLU A 253 10.50 30.45 -3.13
CA GLU A 253 10.19 31.80 -3.65
C GLU A 253 10.15 32.84 -2.51
N LEU A 254 9.78 32.43 -1.28
CA LEU A 254 9.85 33.23 -0.07
C LEU A 254 11.27 33.28 0.56
N ASP A 255 12.28 32.81 -0.15
CA ASP A 255 13.69 32.75 0.27
C ASP A 255 13.96 31.86 1.49
N PHE A 256 13.09 30.89 1.79
CA PHE A 256 13.35 29.92 2.84
C PHE A 256 14.55 29.03 2.48
N LYS A 257 15.61 29.08 3.29
CA LYS A 257 16.87 28.33 3.07
C LYS A 257 16.98 27.09 3.96
N GLY A 258 16.06 26.91 4.93
CA GLY A 258 16.05 25.77 5.82
C GLY A 258 15.62 24.49 5.13
N THR A 259 15.50 23.42 5.92
CA THR A 259 15.05 22.11 5.44
C THR A 259 13.54 22.05 5.31
N LEU A 260 13.06 21.43 4.24
CA LEU A 260 11.66 21.04 4.08
C LEU A 260 11.56 19.53 4.22
N ALA A 261 10.59 19.03 4.97
CA ALA A 261 10.42 17.60 5.17
C ALA A 261 8.93 17.22 5.27
N THR A 262 8.64 15.94 5.06
CA THR A 262 7.32 15.34 5.34
C THR A 262 7.48 13.90 5.84
N GLU A 263 6.53 13.43 6.61
CA GLU A 263 6.42 12.04 7.06
C GLU A 263 5.69 11.12 6.06
N THR A 264 5.30 11.65 4.90
CA THR A 264 4.62 10.90 3.84
C THR A 264 5.54 10.56 2.68
N ALA A 265 5.18 9.51 1.93
CA ALA A 265 5.84 9.18 0.69
C ALA A 265 5.44 10.17 -0.43
N GLN A 266 6.39 10.44 -1.31
CA GLN A 266 6.22 11.34 -2.45
C GLN A 266 6.70 10.67 -3.74
N ASP A 267 6.29 11.23 -4.88
CA ASP A 267 6.74 10.80 -6.20
C ASP A 267 7.73 11.81 -6.78
N ILE A 268 8.92 11.33 -7.17
CA ILE A 268 9.99 12.22 -7.67
C ILE A 268 9.63 12.89 -8.98
N LYS A 269 8.83 12.23 -9.83
CA LYS A 269 8.40 12.80 -11.11
C LYS A 269 7.54 14.04 -10.87
N ILE A 270 6.55 13.95 -10.00
CA ILE A 270 5.65 15.07 -9.66
C ILE A 270 6.43 16.21 -9.01
N LEU A 271 7.36 15.91 -8.10
CA LEU A 271 8.24 16.90 -7.49
C LEU A 271 9.06 17.65 -8.55
N ASN A 272 9.66 16.95 -9.49
CA ASN A 272 10.48 17.56 -10.56
C ASN A 272 9.65 18.37 -11.55
N GLU A 273 8.48 17.90 -11.95
CA GLU A 273 7.63 18.58 -12.92
C GLU A 273 7.11 19.94 -12.40
N VAL A 274 6.85 20.06 -11.10
CA VAL A 274 6.21 21.24 -10.52
C VAL A 274 7.20 22.13 -9.77
N ALA A 275 8.04 21.55 -8.91
CA ALA A 275 9.00 22.30 -8.09
C ALA A 275 10.38 22.38 -8.74
N GLY A 276 10.77 21.41 -9.58
CA GLY A 276 12.09 21.38 -10.20
C GLY A 276 13.22 21.46 -9.17
N ALA A 277 14.22 22.30 -9.39
CA ALA A 277 15.34 22.49 -8.49
C ALA A 277 14.95 23.02 -7.09
N ALA A 278 13.76 23.58 -6.92
CA ALA A 278 13.27 24.01 -5.61
C ALA A 278 13.06 22.82 -4.65
N ALA A 279 12.91 21.59 -5.17
CA ALA A 279 12.76 20.40 -4.39
C ALA A 279 14.08 19.84 -3.84
N ASP A 280 15.24 20.30 -4.30
CA ASP A 280 16.54 19.82 -3.80
C ASP A 280 16.64 20.03 -2.26
N GLY A 281 17.08 18.98 -1.57
CA GLY A 281 17.14 18.95 -0.11
C GLY A 281 15.80 18.66 0.58
N PHE A 282 14.72 18.43 -0.17
CA PHE A 282 13.44 17.99 0.42
C PHE A 282 13.55 16.55 0.91
N ILE A 283 13.05 16.30 2.12
CA ILE A 283 13.13 14.99 2.79
C ILE A 283 11.75 14.41 2.95
N CYS A 284 11.60 13.13 2.59
CA CYS A 284 10.35 12.40 2.70
C CYS A 284 10.58 10.94 3.13
N VAL A 285 9.49 10.28 3.54
CA VAL A 285 9.48 8.84 3.68
C VAL A 285 9.59 8.19 2.31
N GLY A 286 10.44 7.20 2.19
CA GLY A 286 10.57 6.35 1.02
C GLY A 286 10.09 4.93 1.30
N GLY A 287 10.25 4.09 0.30
CA GLY A 287 10.01 2.66 0.39
C GLY A 287 11.02 1.91 -0.48
N ALA A 288 10.67 0.74 -0.96
CA ALA A 288 11.48 0.00 -1.91
C ALA A 288 11.54 0.65 -3.31
N SER A 289 11.39 1.98 -3.41
CA SER A 289 11.39 2.75 -4.66
C SER A 289 12.77 3.11 -5.17
N THR A 290 13.73 3.36 -4.27
CA THR A 290 15.10 3.75 -4.64
C THR A 290 15.88 2.56 -5.20
N PRO A 291 16.50 2.68 -6.41
CA PRO A 291 17.17 1.56 -7.07
C PRO A 291 18.27 0.89 -6.25
N GLU A 292 18.98 1.64 -5.42
CA GLU A 292 20.09 1.12 -4.61
C GLU A 292 19.66 0.05 -3.61
N ILE A 293 18.43 0.15 -3.10
CA ILE A 293 17.91 -0.76 -2.08
C ILE A 293 16.96 -1.83 -2.61
N ARG A 294 16.51 -1.74 -3.87
CA ARG A 294 15.61 -2.71 -4.49
C ARG A 294 16.25 -4.08 -4.59
N SER A 295 15.49 -5.12 -4.26
CA SER A 295 15.82 -6.51 -4.60
C SER A 295 15.51 -6.80 -6.07
N ASP A 296 15.92 -7.98 -6.55
CA ASP A 296 15.56 -8.46 -7.89
C ASP A 296 14.04 -8.67 -8.02
N GLU A 297 13.37 -9.08 -6.94
CA GLU A 297 11.91 -9.20 -6.89
C GLU A 297 11.24 -7.84 -7.03
N MET A 298 11.80 -6.80 -6.40
CA MET A 298 11.28 -5.44 -6.53
C MET A 298 11.48 -4.88 -7.94
N GLU A 299 12.59 -5.19 -8.60
CA GLU A 299 12.79 -4.78 -9.99
C GLU A 299 11.76 -5.44 -10.93
N LYS A 300 11.51 -6.75 -10.77
CA LYS A 300 10.45 -7.47 -11.51
C LYS A 300 9.08 -6.87 -11.24
N PHE A 301 8.80 -6.53 -9.98
CA PHE A 301 7.57 -5.86 -9.59
C PHE A 301 7.45 -4.50 -10.27
N ALA A 302 8.49 -3.66 -10.21
CA ALA A 302 8.47 -2.32 -10.81
C ALA A 302 8.26 -2.37 -12.33
N ASP A 303 8.88 -3.33 -13.02
CA ASP A 303 8.69 -3.52 -14.46
C ASP A 303 7.28 -4.00 -14.80
N ARG A 304 6.67 -4.82 -13.96
CA ARG A 304 5.27 -5.22 -14.11
C ARG A 304 4.33 -4.08 -13.78
N TYR A 305 4.59 -3.34 -12.70
CA TYR A 305 3.80 -2.17 -12.30
C TYR A 305 3.70 -1.15 -13.44
N LYS A 306 4.80 -0.83 -14.12
CA LYS A 306 4.79 0.06 -15.31
C LYS A 306 3.84 -0.44 -16.41
N LYS A 307 3.72 -1.77 -16.60
CA LYS A 307 2.79 -2.34 -17.59
C LYS A 307 1.33 -2.24 -17.15
N VAL A 308 1.07 -2.29 -15.84
CA VAL A 308 -0.27 -2.22 -15.26
C VAL A 308 -0.75 -0.76 -15.16
N ALA A 309 0.11 0.13 -14.67
CA ALA A 309 -0.21 1.52 -14.36
C ALA A 309 0.14 2.51 -15.49
N GLY A 310 0.94 2.08 -16.48
CA GLY A 310 1.48 2.93 -17.53
C GLY A 310 2.85 3.52 -17.19
N GLU A 311 3.12 3.84 -15.93
CA GLU A 311 4.38 4.39 -15.45
C GLU A 311 4.67 3.94 -14.00
N TRP A 312 5.90 4.15 -13.55
CA TRP A 312 6.28 3.94 -12.16
C TRP A 312 5.85 5.13 -11.31
N ASN A 313 5.38 4.86 -10.10
CA ASN A 313 5.15 5.85 -9.06
C ASN A 313 5.92 5.44 -7.80
N ASP A 314 6.70 6.33 -7.21
CA ASP A 314 7.59 6.01 -6.09
C ASP A 314 6.85 5.67 -4.80
N GLU A 315 5.60 6.12 -4.64
CA GLU A 315 4.75 5.71 -3.52
C GLU A 315 4.49 4.18 -3.51
N ALA A 316 4.58 3.51 -4.66
CA ALA A 316 4.42 2.06 -4.75
C ALA A 316 5.44 1.32 -3.87
N GLY A 317 6.63 1.89 -3.67
CA GLY A 317 7.64 1.34 -2.78
C GLY A 317 7.22 1.22 -1.31
N THR A 318 6.21 1.98 -0.88
CA THR A 318 5.64 1.89 0.48
C THR A 318 4.37 1.02 0.54
N LYS A 319 3.70 0.78 -0.59
CA LYS A 319 2.37 0.16 -0.68
C LYS A 319 2.37 -1.26 -1.23
N VAL A 320 3.49 -1.73 -1.77
CA VAL A 320 3.67 -3.08 -2.32
C VAL A 320 3.42 -4.20 -1.30
N TYR A 321 3.51 -3.91 -0.02
CA TYR A 321 3.55 -4.91 1.05
C TYR A 321 2.18 -5.50 1.43
N ALA A 322 1.07 -4.78 1.24
CA ALA A 322 -0.23 -5.19 1.79
C ALA A 322 -0.70 -6.54 1.25
N LEU A 323 -0.72 -6.73 -0.08
CA LEU A 323 -1.13 -8.02 -0.65
C LEU A 323 -0.16 -9.13 -0.27
N GLU A 324 1.14 -8.88 -0.28
CA GLU A 324 2.16 -9.87 0.06
C GLU A 324 2.00 -10.40 1.49
N ILE A 325 1.81 -9.50 2.46
CA ILE A 325 1.66 -9.91 3.86
C ILE A 325 0.31 -10.62 4.10
N ILE A 326 -0.76 -10.20 3.40
CA ILE A 326 -2.06 -10.88 3.43
C ILE A 326 -1.89 -12.32 2.93
N LEU A 327 -1.30 -12.51 1.75
CA LEU A 327 -1.12 -13.84 1.15
C LEU A 327 -0.22 -14.72 2.00
N ALA A 328 0.91 -14.21 2.46
CA ALA A 328 1.83 -14.97 3.30
C ALA A 328 1.23 -15.35 4.66
N THR A 329 0.41 -14.47 5.26
CA THR A 329 -0.32 -14.78 6.50
C THR A 329 -1.38 -15.84 6.26
N LEU A 330 -2.14 -15.75 5.16
CA LEU A 330 -3.11 -16.78 4.76
C LEU A 330 -2.44 -18.14 4.55
N LYS A 331 -1.28 -18.16 3.91
CA LYS A 331 -0.51 -19.39 3.70
C LYS A 331 -0.11 -20.06 5.03
N LYS A 332 0.29 -19.25 6.03
CA LYS A 332 0.64 -19.71 7.37
C LYS A 332 -0.59 -20.15 8.18
N ALA A 333 -1.69 -19.40 8.08
CA ALA A 333 -2.93 -19.67 8.82
C ALA A 333 -3.73 -20.85 8.26
N GLY A 334 -3.54 -21.19 6.97
CA GLY A 334 -4.23 -22.29 6.29
C GLY A 334 -5.48 -21.85 5.52
N PRO A 335 -6.05 -22.76 4.71
CA PRO A 335 -7.11 -22.43 3.75
C PRO A 335 -8.42 -21.95 4.41
N GLU A 336 -8.71 -22.38 5.61
CA GLU A 336 -9.90 -21.92 6.34
C GLU A 336 -9.85 -20.43 6.67
N ALA A 337 -8.63 -19.84 6.78
CA ALA A 337 -8.45 -18.43 7.05
C ALA A 337 -8.92 -17.54 5.89
N ILE A 338 -9.14 -18.08 4.69
CA ILE A 338 -9.69 -17.32 3.55
C ILE A 338 -11.03 -16.68 3.91
N THR A 339 -11.87 -17.39 4.68
CA THR A 339 -13.19 -16.92 5.11
C THR A 339 -13.31 -16.73 6.62
N ASN A 340 -12.46 -17.39 7.41
CA ASN A 340 -12.42 -17.25 8.86
C ASN A 340 -11.28 -16.31 9.28
N ILE A 341 -11.59 -15.03 9.37
CA ILE A 341 -10.60 -14.00 9.73
C ILE A 341 -10.01 -14.15 11.13
N GLU A 342 -10.65 -14.88 12.04
CA GLU A 342 -10.12 -15.10 13.39
C GLU A 342 -8.85 -15.96 13.37
N LEU A 343 -8.77 -16.93 12.45
CA LEU A 343 -7.54 -17.70 12.22
C LEU A 343 -6.39 -16.81 11.70
N PHE A 344 -6.71 -15.87 10.80
CA PHE A 344 -5.76 -14.89 10.33
C PHE A 344 -5.27 -14.01 11.50
N LYS A 345 -6.18 -13.42 12.27
CA LYS A 345 -5.87 -12.56 13.42
C LYS A 345 -5.02 -13.29 14.47
N LYS A 346 -5.31 -14.57 14.71
CA LYS A 346 -4.53 -15.41 15.63
C LYS A 346 -3.10 -15.65 15.12
N THR A 347 -2.90 -15.65 13.81
CA THR A 347 -1.58 -15.88 13.21
C THR A 347 -0.70 -14.63 13.22
N MET A 348 -1.29 -13.43 13.25
CA MET A 348 -0.57 -12.16 13.12
C MET A 348 0.55 -11.94 14.16
N PRO A 349 0.36 -12.19 15.48
CA PRO A 349 1.39 -11.91 16.48
C PRO A 349 2.70 -12.65 16.25
N ASP A 350 2.64 -13.87 15.74
CA ASP A 350 3.79 -14.77 15.52
C ASP A 350 4.21 -14.80 14.03
N PHE A 351 3.68 -13.90 13.23
CA PHE A 351 3.99 -13.86 11.81
C PHE A 351 5.25 -13.06 11.53
N ALA A 352 6.16 -13.65 10.79
CA ALA A 352 7.31 -12.98 10.19
C ALA A 352 7.70 -13.66 8.89
N MET A 353 8.12 -12.87 7.91
CA MET A 353 8.69 -13.35 6.65
C MET A 353 9.85 -12.45 6.23
N LYS A 354 10.77 -12.98 5.41
CA LYS A 354 11.80 -12.14 4.77
C LYS A 354 11.12 -11.14 3.84
N ASN A 355 11.56 -9.88 3.90
CA ASN A 355 11.07 -8.86 2.98
C ASN A 355 11.55 -9.17 1.55
N PRO A 356 10.65 -9.41 0.58
CA PRO A 356 11.07 -9.74 -0.78
C PRO A 356 11.55 -8.54 -1.58
N PHE A 357 11.26 -7.30 -1.15
CA PHE A 357 11.40 -6.10 -1.99
C PHE A 357 12.64 -5.25 -1.71
N ILE A 358 13.28 -5.45 -0.55
CA ILE A 358 14.49 -4.71 -0.16
C ILE A 358 15.66 -5.67 0.01
N LYS A 359 16.83 -5.29 -0.48
CA LYS A 359 18.07 -6.03 -0.30
C LYS A 359 18.41 -6.24 1.17
N GLY A 360 19.05 -7.36 1.50
CA GLY A 360 19.49 -7.71 2.85
C GLY A 360 18.47 -8.54 3.62
N ASP A 361 18.64 -8.62 4.94
CA ASP A 361 17.85 -9.50 5.82
C ASP A 361 16.76 -8.72 6.59
N LYS A 362 16.05 -7.86 5.90
CA LYS A 362 14.91 -7.15 6.48
C LYS A 362 13.71 -8.09 6.57
N MET A 363 12.95 -7.97 7.65
CA MET A 363 11.76 -8.80 7.91
C MET A 363 10.49 -7.97 7.78
N LEU A 364 9.44 -8.60 7.27
CA LEU A 364 8.05 -8.15 7.39
C LEU A 364 7.38 -8.90 8.52
N LYS A 365 6.75 -8.18 9.43
CA LYS A 365 6.01 -8.72 10.59
C LYS A 365 4.87 -7.77 10.93
N TYR A 366 3.95 -8.18 11.79
CA TYR A 366 3.00 -7.24 12.37
C TYR A 366 3.61 -6.59 13.61
N VAL A 367 3.45 -5.29 13.72
CA VAL A 367 4.01 -4.43 14.78
C VAL A 367 2.94 -3.53 15.39
N GLY A 368 3.34 -2.58 16.24
CA GLY A 368 2.47 -1.56 16.80
C GLY A 368 1.89 -1.90 18.16
N THR A 369 2.27 -3.02 18.79
CA THR A 369 1.71 -3.43 20.10
C THR A 369 1.94 -2.37 21.18
N ALA A 370 3.11 -1.73 21.20
CA ALA A 370 3.40 -0.67 22.18
C ALA A 370 2.51 0.58 22.00
N TYR A 371 2.10 0.87 20.76
CA TYR A 371 1.33 2.07 20.44
C TYR A 371 -0.18 1.79 20.38
N PHE A 372 -0.61 0.66 19.80
CA PHE A 372 -2.01 0.30 19.59
C PHE A 372 -2.54 -0.71 20.62
N SER A 373 -1.71 -1.20 21.55
CA SER A 373 -2.01 -2.29 22.49
C SER A 373 -2.29 -3.64 21.80
N GLN A 374 -2.02 -3.74 20.50
CA GLN A 374 -2.12 -4.96 19.69
C GLN A 374 -1.30 -4.82 18.40
N PRO A 375 -0.86 -5.93 17.75
CA PRO A 375 -0.04 -5.89 16.54
C PRO A 375 -0.91 -5.59 15.31
N ARG A 376 -1.29 -4.33 15.13
CA ARG A 376 -2.22 -3.88 14.07
C ARG A 376 -1.57 -2.92 13.09
N GLN A 377 -0.33 -3.22 12.72
CA GLN A 377 0.40 -2.49 11.69
C GLN A 377 1.33 -3.43 10.92
N ILE A 378 1.48 -3.21 9.62
CA ILE A 378 2.53 -3.87 8.85
C ILE A 378 3.87 -3.21 9.19
N GLY A 379 4.81 -3.96 9.73
CA GLY A 379 6.16 -3.50 10.06
C GLY A 379 7.05 -3.47 8.82
N VAL A 380 6.79 -2.52 7.93
CA VAL A 380 7.63 -2.30 6.75
C VAL A 380 8.92 -1.56 7.12
N PRO A 381 10.02 -1.70 6.35
CA PRO A 381 11.24 -0.95 6.59
C PRO A 381 10.99 0.55 6.53
N MET A 382 11.57 1.28 7.48
CA MET A 382 11.63 2.73 7.45
C MET A 382 12.70 3.15 6.45
N VAL A 383 12.32 3.87 5.42
CA VAL A 383 13.23 4.46 4.43
C VAL A 383 13.05 5.97 4.47
N VAL A 384 14.13 6.71 4.54
CA VAL A 384 14.13 8.17 4.43
C VAL A 384 14.92 8.55 3.18
N ASN A 385 14.30 9.34 2.34
CA ASN A 385 14.88 9.84 1.11
C ASN A 385 15.07 11.35 1.16
N GLU A 386 16.09 11.83 0.48
CA GLU A 386 16.32 13.24 0.14
C GLU A 386 16.27 13.42 -1.37
N VAL A 387 15.68 14.50 -1.84
CA VAL A 387 15.77 14.90 -3.26
C VAL A 387 17.14 15.53 -3.50
N SER A 388 17.88 15.00 -4.46
CA SER A 388 19.17 15.53 -4.91
C SER A 388 19.33 15.28 -6.41
N ASP A 389 19.67 16.33 -7.16
CA ASP A 389 19.84 16.27 -8.61
C ASP A 389 18.63 15.59 -9.31
N SER A 390 17.42 16.02 -8.94
CA SER A 390 16.15 15.50 -9.47
C SER A 390 15.92 13.99 -9.25
N LYS A 391 16.55 13.40 -8.23
CA LYS A 391 16.40 11.98 -7.86
C LYS A 391 16.25 11.83 -6.36
N PHE A 392 15.62 10.74 -5.93
CA PHE A 392 15.70 10.33 -4.54
C PHE A 392 17.06 9.68 -4.25
N GLN A 393 17.69 10.13 -3.17
CA GLN A 393 18.83 9.48 -2.55
C GLN A 393 18.38 8.93 -1.19
N THR A 394 18.66 7.65 -0.94
CA THR A 394 18.33 7.03 0.34
C THR A 394 19.32 7.46 1.42
N LEU A 395 18.82 8.15 2.44
CA LEU A 395 19.60 8.59 3.59
C LEU A 395 19.66 7.55 4.70
N PHE A 396 18.57 6.77 4.86
CA PHE A 396 18.43 5.83 5.97
C PHE A 396 17.52 4.68 5.59
N VAL A 397 17.89 3.47 5.99
CA VAL A 397 17.05 2.28 5.93
C VAL A 397 17.09 1.59 7.30
N GLY A 398 15.97 1.59 8.00
CA GLY A 398 15.83 0.98 9.32
C GLY A 398 14.64 0.05 9.42
N SER A 399 14.38 -0.42 10.63
CA SER A 399 13.15 -1.14 11.00
C SER A 399 12.29 -0.27 11.90
N VAL A 400 10.99 -0.49 11.87
CA VAL A 400 10.04 0.07 12.84
C VAL A 400 9.56 -1.03 13.77
N GLU A 401 9.26 -0.67 15.03
CA GLU A 401 8.74 -1.57 16.08
C GLU A 401 7.38 -1.09 16.56
#